data_6c82b799b7ec61890bbf6eb7a78a356b
#
_entry.id   6c82b799b7ec61890bbf6eb7a78a356b
#
_cell.length_a   1.000
_cell.length_b   1.000
_cell.length_c   1.000
_cell.angle_alpha   90.00
_cell.angle_beta   90.00
_cell.angle_gamma   90.00
#
_symmetry.space_group_name_H-M   'P 1'
#
loop_
_entity.id
_entity.type
_entity.pdbx_description
1 polymer ?
#
loop_
_entity_poly.entity_id
_entity_poly.type
_entity_poly.pdbx_seq_one_letter_code
_entity_poly.pdbx_strand_id
1 'polypeptide(L)'
;MLWLLVAVATIAGVWAIYPGELSWLPCKGNRWLYNRAAAGYHQKWQRHDYRAYDALILEAATVLGHNDSPARIADLACGSGRATLVAASRLGIKAHYLAVDFSAAMLAQFKQQIANDSTYQACDITLQQQDLHTWLSMQNERFDLLLFMEAAEFIADNRSLLAKLGAIAAPGSELIMTRPASYWGFLFPGRHQSRAAMHRALQTAGFEAVEFLPWRARYELVRAKRSAIPEAASP
;
A
#
# COMPACT_ATOMS: atom_id res chain seq x y z
N MET A 1 -2.68 -43.86 -5.11
CA MET A 1 -1.81 -42.98 -4.31
C MET A 1 -1.09 -41.93 -5.16
N LEU A 2 -0.41 -42.29 -6.28
CA LEU A 2 0.30 -41.35 -7.14
C LEU A 2 -0.61 -40.24 -7.72
N TRP A 3 -1.77 -40.59 -8.25
CA TRP A 3 -2.74 -39.64 -8.80
C TRP A 3 -3.28 -38.65 -7.78
N LEU A 4 -3.45 -39.07 -6.53
CA LEU A 4 -3.86 -38.17 -5.43
C LEU A 4 -2.77 -37.15 -5.13
N LEU A 5 -1.50 -37.56 -5.10
CA LEU A 5 -0.35 -36.67 -4.91
C LEU A 5 -0.22 -35.68 -6.06
N VAL A 6 -0.40 -36.12 -7.30
CA VAL A 6 -0.39 -35.23 -8.47
C VAL A 6 -1.53 -34.22 -8.40
N ALA A 7 -2.76 -34.66 -8.05
CA ALA A 7 -3.90 -33.77 -7.90
C ALA A 7 -3.67 -32.72 -6.80
N VAL A 8 -3.18 -33.14 -5.64
CA VAL A 8 -2.85 -32.22 -4.52
C VAL A 8 -1.75 -31.23 -4.91
N ALA A 9 -0.69 -31.70 -5.58
CA ALA A 9 0.38 -30.81 -6.05
C ALA A 9 -0.12 -29.82 -7.10
N THR A 10 -0.99 -30.26 -8.02
CA THR A 10 -1.59 -29.37 -9.03
C THR A 10 -2.51 -28.36 -8.39
N ILE A 11 -3.38 -28.76 -7.46
CA ILE A 11 -4.28 -27.85 -6.73
C ILE A 11 -3.46 -26.86 -5.91
N ALA A 12 -2.44 -27.30 -5.20
CA ALA A 12 -1.55 -26.44 -4.43
C ALA A 12 -0.78 -25.46 -5.34
N GLY A 13 -0.32 -25.91 -6.50
CA GLY A 13 0.36 -25.07 -7.50
C GLY A 13 -0.58 -24.01 -8.08
N VAL A 14 -1.80 -24.40 -8.49
CA VAL A 14 -2.82 -23.48 -8.97
C VAL A 14 -3.23 -22.50 -7.88
N TRP A 15 -3.41 -22.98 -6.64
CA TRP A 15 -3.71 -22.14 -5.49
C TRP A 15 -2.60 -21.12 -5.19
N ALA A 16 -1.34 -21.55 -5.25
CA ALA A 16 -0.20 -20.67 -4.98
C ALA A 16 -0.04 -19.57 -6.04
N ILE A 17 -0.25 -19.91 -7.31
CA ILE A 17 0.00 -19.01 -8.45
C ILE A 17 -1.16 -18.05 -8.69
N TYR A 18 -2.40 -18.53 -8.63
CA TYR A 18 -3.55 -17.76 -9.09
C TYR A 18 -4.19 -16.87 -8.00
N PRO A 19 -4.60 -17.40 -6.83
CA PRO A 19 -5.26 -16.59 -5.81
C PRO A 19 -4.33 -16.01 -4.74
N GLY A 20 -3.21 -16.68 -4.44
CA GLY A 20 -2.28 -16.25 -3.39
C GLY A 20 -1.21 -15.28 -3.88
N GLU A 21 -1.16 -14.99 -5.18
CA GLU A 21 -0.16 -14.12 -5.83
C GLU A 21 1.27 -14.43 -5.38
N LEU A 22 1.54 -15.69 -5.02
CA LEU A 22 2.83 -16.15 -4.47
C LEU A 22 3.26 -15.35 -3.21
N SER A 23 2.31 -14.82 -2.45
CA SER A 23 2.56 -13.99 -1.26
C SER A 23 3.46 -14.66 -0.21
N TRP A 24 3.53 -15.99 -0.22
CA TRP A 24 4.38 -16.81 0.65
C TRP A 24 5.85 -16.87 0.22
N LEU A 25 6.20 -16.39 -0.99
CA LEU A 25 7.59 -16.34 -1.42
C LEU A 25 8.41 -15.39 -0.53
N PRO A 26 9.69 -15.71 -0.28
CA PRO A 26 10.61 -14.74 0.30
C PRO A 26 10.72 -13.46 -0.55
N CYS A 27 11.09 -12.35 0.07
CA CYS A 27 11.20 -11.04 -0.59
C CYS A 27 11.98 -11.07 -1.92
N LYS A 28 13.07 -11.87 -2.02
CA LYS A 28 13.84 -12.04 -3.26
C LYS A 28 13.01 -12.67 -4.38
N GLY A 29 12.17 -13.65 -4.07
CA GLY A 29 11.28 -14.31 -5.03
C GLY A 29 10.18 -13.38 -5.52
N ASN A 30 9.56 -12.64 -4.62
CA ASN A 30 8.56 -11.63 -4.96
C ASN A 30 9.18 -10.52 -5.83
N ARG A 31 10.38 -10.04 -5.51
CA ARG A 31 11.09 -9.05 -6.31
C ARG A 31 11.32 -9.53 -7.74
N TRP A 32 11.77 -10.78 -7.93
CA TRP A 32 11.94 -11.36 -9.26
C TRP A 32 10.63 -11.41 -10.03
N LEU A 33 9.54 -11.84 -9.37
CA LEU A 33 8.21 -11.93 -9.98
C LEU A 33 7.71 -10.55 -10.44
N TYR A 34 7.78 -9.54 -9.58
CA TYR A 34 7.34 -8.18 -9.90
C TYR A 34 8.21 -7.51 -10.96
N ASN A 35 9.54 -7.72 -10.93
CA ASN A 35 10.41 -7.24 -12.01
C ASN A 35 10.02 -7.83 -13.36
N ARG A 36 9.64 -9.12 -13.42
CA ARG A 36 9.22 -9.77 -14.65
C ARG A 36 7.83 -9.31 -15.11
N ALA A 37 6.94 -9.04 -14.20
CA ALA A 37 5.55 -8.62 -14.46
C ALA A 37 5.45 -7.14 -14.85
N ALA A 38 6.43 -6.31 -14.54
CA ALA A 38 6.35 -4.85 -14.61
C ALA A 38 5.91 -4.32 -15.99
N ALA A 39 6.43 -4.89 -17.08
CA ALA A 39 6.12 -4.42 -18.44
C ALA A 39 4.62 -4.53 -18.81
N GLY A 40 3.94 -5.56 -18.32
CA GLY A 40 2.49 -5.77 -18.54
C GLY A 40 1.60 -5.27 -17.41
N TYR A 41 2.21 -4.82 -16.31
CA TYR A 41 1.49 -4.51 -15.07
C TYR A 41 0.52 -3.35 -15.26
N HIS A 42 0.95 -2.28 -15.90
CA HIS A 42 0.11 -1.10 -16.17
C HIS A 42 -1.13 -1.44 -17.01
N GLN A 43 -1.00 -2.26 -18.06
CA GLN A 43 -2.14 -2.69 -18.89
C GLN A 43 -3.12 -3.58 -18.11
N LYS A 44 -2.62 -4.43 -17.21
CA LYS A 44 -3.46 -5.24 -16.32
C LYS A 44 -4.29 -4.35 -15.40
N TRP A 45 -3.73 -3.25 -14.92
CA TRP A 45 -4.39 -2.31 -14.02
C TRP A 45 -5.56 -1.58 -14.69
N GLN A 46 -5.45 -1.18 -15.95
CA GLN A 46 -6.53 -0.51 -16.68
C GLN A 46 -7.83 -1.34 -16.79
N ARG A 47 -7.74 -2.65 -16.55
CA ARG A 47 -8.90 -3.59 -16.60
C ARG A 47 -9.67 -3.67 -15.28
N HIS A 48 -9.19 -3.08 -14.22
CA HIS A 48 -9.83 -3.15 -12.91
C HIS A 48 -10.54 -1.85 -12.54
N ASP A 49 -11.64 -1.97 -11.79
CA ASP A 49 -12.36 -0.79 -11.27
C ASP A 49 -11.63 -0.25 -10.03
N TYR A 50 -11.02 0.89 -10.16
CA TYR A 50 -10.33 1.62 -9.10
C TYR A 50 -11.09 2.84 -8.58
N ARG A 51 -12.31 3.11 -9.05
CA ARG A 51 -13.05 4.35 -8.71
C ARG A 51 -13.19 4.58 -7.21
N ALA A 52 -13.52 3.54 -6.43
CA ALA A 52 -13.66 3.69 -4.98
C ALA A 52 -12.32 3.98 -4.29
N TYR A 53 -11.25 3.36 -4.78
CA TYR A 53 -9.88 3.59 -4.34
C TYR A 53 -9.43 5.03 -4.68
N ASP A 54 -9.57 5.42 -5.93
CA ASP A 54 -9.18 6.75 -6.40
C ASP A 54 -9.97 7.84 -5.65
N ALA A 55 -11.27 7.62 -5.40
CA ALA A 55 -12.13 8.56 -4.68
C ALA A 55 -11.63 8.85 -3.26
N LEU A 56 -11.19 7.83 -2.50
CA LEU A 56 -10.64 8.03 -1.16
C LEU A 56 -9.36 8.86 -1.19
N ILE A 57 -8.47 8.57 -2.13
CA ILE A 57 -7.22 9.32 -2.28
C ILE A 57 -7.50 10.77 -2.67
N LEU A 58 -8.41 11.00 -3.62
CA LEU A 58 -8.79 12.34 -4.06
C LEU A 58 -9.47 13.15 -2.95
N GLU A 59 -10.30 12.50 -2.11
CA GLU A 59 -10.92 13.13 -0.94
C GLU A 59 -9.85 13.59 0.06
N ALA A 60 -8.94 12.68 0.46
CA ALA A 60 -7.85 13.00 1.37
C ALA A 60 -6.94 14.11 0.80
N ALA A 61 -6.56 14.00 -0.47
CA ALA A 61 -5.77 15.01 -1.17
C ALA A 61 -6.49 16.37 -1.23
N THR A 62 -7.81 16.38 -1.40
CA THR A 62 -8.58 17.62 -1.40
C THR A 62 -8.50 18.33 -0.04
N VAL A 63 -8.64 17.57 1.04
CA VAL A 63 -8.51 18.14 2.41
C VAL A 63 -7.11 18.73 2.61
N LEU A 64 -6.07 17.98 2.24
CA LEU A 64 -4.68 18.42 2.37
C LEU A 64 -4.37 19.66 1.51
N GLY A 65 -5.00 19.79 0.36
CA GLY A 65 -4.83 20.93 -0.55
C GLY A 65 -5.31 22.29 0.01
N HIS A 66 -6.03 22.30 1.14
CA HIS A 66 -6.42 23.51 1.85
C HIS A 66 -5.40 23.97 2.90
N ASN A 67 -4.37 23.18 3.17
CA ASN A 67 -3.31 23.55 4.10
C ASN A 67 -2.38 24.61 3.46
N ASP A 68 -1.85 25.51 4.29
CA ASP A 68 -0.90 26.55 3.85
C ASP A 68 0.48 25.96 3.51
N SER A 69 0.86 24.87 4.15
CA SER A 69 2.13 24.18 3.91
C SER A 69 1.97 23.01 2.95
N PRO A 70 3.00 22.71 2.11
CA PRO A 70 2.98 21.55 1.25
C PRO A 70 2.79 20.25 2.06
N ALA A 71 1.84 19.42 1.63
CA ALA A 71 1.58 18.14 2.25
C ALA A 71 2.70 17.14 1.96
N ARG A 72 2.95 16.21 2.89
CA ARG A 72 3.93 15.13 2.74
C ARG A 72 3.21 13.80 2.58
N ILE A 73 3.40 13.15 1.45
CA ILE A 73 2.70 11.92 1.09
C ILE A 73 3.72 10.78 0.94
N ALA A 74 3.47 9.65 1.60
CA ALA A 74 4.25 8.43 1.41
C ALA A 74 3.39 7.37 0.73
N ASP A 75 3.85 6.86 -0.42
CA ASP A 75 3.28 5.71 -1.13
C ASP A 75 4.20 4.50 -0.94
N LEU A 76 3.74 3.57 -0.12
CA LEU A 76 4.51 2.44 0.38
C LEU A 76 4.19 1.18 -0.42
N ALA A 77 5.22 0.54 -0.97
CA ALA A 77 5.10 -0.48 -2.01
C ALA A 77 4.33 0.05 -3.24
N CYS A 78 4.76 1.23 -3.72
CA CYS A 78 4.07 2.03 -4.72
C CYS A 78 3.91 1.35 -6.09
N GLY A 79 4.64 0.29 -6.37
CA GLY A 79 4.64 -0.37 -7.67
C GLY A 79 4.94 0.62 -8.80
N SER A 80 4.07 0.68 -9.80
CA SER A 80 4.16 1.63 -10.91
C SER A 80 3.56 3.01 -10.60
N GLY A 81 3.27 3.34 -9.34
CA GLY A 81 2.98 4.68 -8.86
C GLY A 81 1.52 5.15 -8.98
N ARG A 82 0.56 4.24 -9.16
CA ARG A 82 -0.84 4.63 -9.35
C ARG A 82 -1.38 5.52 -8.24
N ALA A 83 -1.17 5.15 -6.97
CA ALA A 83 -1.71 5.91 -5.84
C ALA A 83 -1.09 7.31 -5.75
N THR A 84 0.22 7.40 -5.93
CA THR A 84 0.93 8.69 -6.00
C THR A 84 0.39 9.57 -7.12
N LEU A 85 0.19 9.03 -8.33
CA LEU A 85 -0.31 9.81 -9.48
C LEU A 85 -1.73 10.31 -9.26
N VAL A 86 -2.59 9.52 -8.63
CA VAL A 86 -3.95 9.96 -8.24
C VAL A 86 -3.87 11.13 -7.24
N ALA A 87 -3.04 11.03 -6.21
CA ALA A 87 -2.85 12.14 -5.26
C ALA A 87 -2.25 13.38 -5.96
N ALA A 88 -1.25 13.18 -6.82
CA ALA A 88 -0.59 14.24 -7.57
C ALA A 88 -1.51 14.95 -8.57
N SER A 89 -2.46 14.24 -9.18
CA SER A 89 -3.45 14.86 -10.06
C SER A 89 -4.30 15.90 -9.35
N ARG A 90 -4.42 15.82 -8.03
CA ARG A 90 -5.22 16.75 -7.21
C ARG A 90 -4.37 17.83 -6.54
N LEU A 91 -3.21 17.47 -6.00
CA LEU A 91 -2.36 18.38 -5.21
C LEU A 91 -1.26 19.06 -6.04
N GLY A 92 -0.79 18.41 -7.11
CA GLY A 92 0.27 18.94 -7.95
C GLY A 92 1.52 19.30 -7.13
N ILE A 93 1.99 20.51 -7.30
CA ILE A 93 3.16 21.08 -6.61
C ILE A 93 2.93 21.42 -5.12
N LYS A 94 1.71 21.28 -4.63
CA LYS A 94 1.36 21.54 -3.22
C LYS A 94 1.70 20.37 -2.28
N ALA A 95 2.44 19.39 -2.77
CA ALA A 95 2.85 18.24 -1.97
C ALA A 95 4.23 17.72 -2.36
N HIS A 96 4.89 17.10 -1.39
CA HIS A 96 6.08 16.28 -1.57
C HIS A 96 5.67 14.81 -1.53
N TYR A 97 6.02 14.06 -2.57
CA TYR A 97 5.65 12.65 -2.71
C TYR A 97 6.90 11.79 -2.56
N LEU A 98 6.85 10.88 -1.62
CA LEU A 98 7.88 9.86 -1.45
C LEU A 98 7.28 8.49 -1.77
N ALA A 99 7.75 7.87 -2.85
CA ALA A 99 7.26 6.59 -3.34
C ALA A 99 8.35 5.52 -3.18
N VAL A 100 8.05 4.48 -2.43
CA VAL A 100 9.00 3.42 -2.07
C VAL A 100 8.55 2.09 -2.64
N ASP A 101 9.44 1.41 -3.36
CA ASP A 101 9.20 0.04 -3.82
C ASP A 101 10.52 -0.74 -3.88
N PHE A 102 10.45 -2.05 -3.70
CA PHE A 102 11.62 -2.93 -3.78
C PHE A 102 12.01 -3.30 -5.21
N SER A 103 11.10 -3.13 -6.19
CA SER A 103 11.25 -3.51 -7.58
C SER A 103 11.75 -2.35 -8.43
N ALA A 104 13.00 -2.44 -8.89
CA ALA A 104 13.56 -1.46 -9.82
C ALA A 104 12.76 -1.34 -11.11
N ALA A 105 12.21 -2.46 -11.61
CA ALA A 105 11.43 -2.47 -12.84
C ALA A 105 10.09 -1.75 -12.68
N MET A 106 9.43 -1.87 -11.51
CA MET A 106 8.22 -1.11 -11.19
C MET A 106 8.50 0.39 -11.12
N LEU A 107 9.56 0.79 -10.42
CA LEU A 107 9.97 2.19 -10.34
C LEU A 107 10.38 2.77 -11.71
N ALA A 108 10.97 1.96 -12.60
CA ALA A 108 11.25 2.39 -13.97
C ALA A 108 9.96 2.68 -14.76
N GLN A 109 8.91 1.84 -14.61
CA GLN A 109 7.58 2.10 -15.18
C GLN A 109 6.96 3.38 -14.58
N PHE A 110 7.08 3.58 -13.28
CA PHE A 110 6.59 4.80 -12.64
C PHE A 110 7.30 6.04 -13.18
N LYS A 111 8.63 6.01 -13.25
CA LYS A 111 9.44 7.09 -13.83
C LYS A 111 9.02 7.42 -15.27
N GLN A 112 8.71 6.39 -16.06
CA GLN A 112 8.23 6.58 -17.43
C GLN A 112 6.84 7.26 -17.45
N GLN A 113 5.93 6.93 -16.56
CA GLN A 113 4.62 7.60 -16.45
C GLN A 113 4.78 9.07 -16.09
N ILE A 114 5.65 9.42 -15.13
CA ILE A 114 5.96 10.82 -14.82
C ILE A 114 6.50 11.54 -16.05
N ALA A 115 7.44 10.93 -16.78
CA ALA A 115 8.05 11.55 -17.94
C ALA A 115 7.08 11.75 -19.12
N ASN A 116 6.02 10.95 -19.21
CA ASN A 116 5.04 11.01 -20.30
C ASN A 116 3.91 12.02 -20.07
N ASP A 117 3.82 12.62 -18.88
CA ASP A 117 2.75 13.57 -18.55
C ASP A 117 3.32 14.82 -17.85
N SER A 118 3.18 15.96 -18.51
CA SER A 118 3.68 17.26 -18.03
C SER A 118 3.10 17.65 -16.66
N THR A 119 1.90 17.19 -16.33
CA THR A 119 1.27 17.43 -15.03
C THR A 119 2.13 16.87 -13.89
N TYR A 120 2.70 15.67 -14.09
CA TYR A 120 3.50 15.00 -13.07
C TYR A 120 4.96 15.42 -13.09
N GLN A 121 5.48 15.88 -14.22
CA GLN A 121 6.86 16.39 -14.33
C GLN A 121 7.13 17.59 -13.42
N ALA A 122 6.11 18.41 -13.16
CA ALA A 122 6.21 19.56 -12.26
C ALA A 122 6.09 19.19 -10.77
N CYS A 123 5.66 17.97 -10.45
CA CYS A 123 5.47 17.52 -9.08
C CYS A 123 6.81 17.10 -8.43
N ASP A 124 6.95 17.34 -7.14
CA ASP A 124 8.11 16.88 -6.36
C ASP A 124 7.91 15.40 -5.95
N ILE A 125 8.22 14.49 -6.87
CA ILE A 125 8.09 13.04 -6.69
C ILE A 125 9.46 12.40 -6.55
N THR A 126 9.78 11.91 -5.36
CA THR A 126 10.98 11.15 -5.06
C THR A 126 10.70 9.65 -5.10
N LEU A 127 11.46 8.91 -5.90
CA LEU A 127 11.38 7.44 -6.01
C LEU A 127 12.53 6.79 -5.25
N GLN A 128 12.22 5.88 -4.34
CA GLN A 128 13.24 5.14 -3.57
C GLN A 128 13.10 3.63 -3.79
N GLN A 129 14.19 3.01 -4.26
CA GLN A 129 14.27 1.55 -4.37
C GLN A 129 14.76 0.97 -3.06
N GLN A 130 13.83 0.49 -2.23
CA GLN A 130 14.18 -0.12 -0.93
C GLN A 130 13.14 -1.15 -0.50
N ASP A 131 13.59 -2.12 0.30
CA ASP A 131 12.68 -3.00 1.04
C ASP A 131 11.93 -2.20 2.10
N LEU A 132 10.61 -2.40 2.17
CA LEU A 132 9.74 -1.60 3.04
C LEU A 132 10.08 -1.74 4.52
N HIS A 133 10.44 -2.94 5.00
CA HIS A 133 10.81 -3.12 6.40
C HIS A 133 12.07 -2.36 6.76
N THR A 134 13.07 -2.41 5.87
CA THR A 134 14.33 -1.67 6.03
C THR A 134 14.06 -0.17 6.01
N TRP A 135 13.27 0.29 5.03
CA TRP A 135 12.91 1.70 4.90
C TRP A 135 12.21 2.23 6.16
N LEU A 136 11.16 1.55 6.62
CA LEU A 136 10.41 1.93 7.81
C LEU A 136 11.25 1.93 9.09
N SER A 137 12.30 1.09 9.17
CA SER A 137 13.18 1.06 10.35
C SER A 137 14.15 2.25 10.42
N MET A 138 14.37 2.94 9.32
CA MET A 138 15.29 4.08 9.19
C MET A 138 14.54 5.41 9.10
N GLN A 139 13.20 5.37 8.98
CA GLN A 139 12.42 6.56 8.72
C GLN A 139 12.12 7.34 10.00
N ASN A 140 12.45 8.63 9.99
CA ASN A 140 12.20 9.58 11.07
C ASN A 140 11.23 10.69 10.65
N GLU A 141 10.91 10.76 9.36
CA GLU A 141 10.00 11.77 8.83
C GLU A 141 8.55 11.39 9.09
N ARG A 142 7.67 12.39 9.13
CA ARG A 142 6.23 12.19 9.30
C ARG A 142 5.50 12.65 8.05
N PHE A 143 4.39 11.94 7.75
CA PHE A 143 3.60 12.13 6.55
C PHE A 143 2.16 12.43 6.88
N ASP A 144 1.55 13.31 6.08
CA ASP A 144 0.15 13.73 6.21
C ASP A 144 -0.82 12.73 5.55
N LEU A 145 -0.33 11.95 4.57
CA LEU A 145 -1.06 10.88 3.93
C LEU A 145 -0.14 9.67 3.72
N LEU A 146 -0.58 8.53 4.20
CA LEU A 146 0.07 7.24 3.98
C LEU A 146 -0.79 6.40 3.04
N LEU A 147 -0.21 5.97 1.93
CA LEU A 147 -0.81 5.07 0.96
C LEU A 147 -0.12 3.72 1.02
N PHE A 148 -0.88 2.63 1.21
CA PHE A 148 -0.33 1.28 1.28
C PHE A 148 -1.29 0.29 0.62
N MET A 149 -1.16 0.14 -0.70
CA MET A 149 -2.16 -0.48 -1.54
C MET A 149 -1.70 -1.83 -2.11
N GLU A 150 -2.56 -2.85 -1.98
CA GLU A 150 -2.34 -4.22 -2.52
C GLU A 150 -0.96 -4.81 -2.17
N ALA A 151 -0.51 -4.61 -0.93
CA ALA A 151 0.80 -5.06 -0.47
C ALA A 151 0.80 -5.69 0.94
N ALA A 152 -0.25 -5.49 1.74
CA ALA A 152 -0.32 -6.02 3.11
C ALA A 152 -0.21 -7.56 3.18
N GLU A 153 -0.69 -8.26 2.17
CA GLU A 153 -0.63 -9.73 2.04
C GLU A 153 0.79 -10.27 1.84
N PHE A 154 1.73 -9.43 1.44
CA PHE A 154 3.14 -9.81 1.28
C PHE A 154 3.95 -9.62 2.57
N ILE A 155 3.37 -8.99 3.58
CA ILE A 155 4.03 -8.71 4.86
C ILE A 155 3.69 -9.79 5.88
N ALA A 156 4.70 -10.48 6.39
CA ALA A 156 4.50 -11.57 7.36
C ALA A 156 4.05 -11.05 8.73
N ASP A 157 4.59 -9.92 9.20
CA ASP A 157 4.25 -9.31 10.48
C ASP A 157 3.49 -7.99 10.27
N ASN A 158 2.20 -8.11 9.99
CA ASN A 158 1.33 -6.96 9.80
C ASN A 158 1.16 -6.10 11.07
N ARG A 159 1.31 -6.67 12.27
CA ARG A 159 1.19 -5.89 13.52
C ARG A 159 2.37 -4.94 13.68
N SER A 160 3.59 -5.42 13.50
CA SER A 160 4.79 -4.58 13.50
C SER A 160 4.75 -3.52 12.40
N LEU A 161 4.25 -3.89 11.21
CA LEU A 161 4.05 -2.95 10.12
C LEU A 161 3.12 -1.80 10.54
N LEU A 162 1.92 -2.11 11.06
CA LEU A 162 0.95 -1.07 11.46
C LEU A 162 1.49 -0.15 12.56
N ALA A 163 2.26 -0.69 13.52
CA ALA A 163 2.93 0.12 14.54
C ALA A 163 3.93 1.10 13.91
N LYS A 164 4.73 0.64 12.93
CA LYS A 164 5.68 1.50 12.19
C LYS A 164 4.96 2.55 11.34
N LEU A 165 3.84 2.21 10.71
CA LEU A 165 3.00 3.19 9.99
C LEU A 165 2.49 4.27 10.95
N GLY A 166 2.05 3.89 12.15
CA GLY A 166 1.67 4.85 13.19
C GLY A 166 2.83 5.77 13.59
N ALA A 167 4.06 5.26 13.67
CA ALA A 167 5.22 6.05 14.05
C ALA A 167 5.58 7.14 13.02
N ILE A 168 5.34 6.90 11.73
CA ILE A 168 5.61 7.87 10.65
C ILE A 168 4.38 8.70 10.24
N ALA A 169 3.22 8.43 10.82
CA ALA A 169 2.01 9.21 10.61
C ALA A 169 2.08 10.53 11.38
N ALA A 170 1.89 11.66 10.72
CA ALA A 170 1.75 12.96 11.37
C ALA A 170 0.46 13.01 12.21
N PRO A 171 0.37 13.81 13.29
CA PRO A 171 -0.89 14.04 13.98
C PRO A 171 -1.97 14.55 13.00
N GLY A 172 -3.17 13.95 13.03
CA GLY A 172 -4.25 14.28 12.10
C GLY A 172 -4.12 13.71 10.69
N SER A 173 -3.03 13.00 10.40
CA SER A 173 -2.81 12.36 9.09
C SER A 173 -3.78 11.23 8.80
N GLU A 174 -3.83 10.80 7.55
CA GLU A 174 -4.68 9.72 7.09
C GLU A 174 -3.87 8.56 6.53
N LEU A 175 -4.30 7.35 6.83
CA LEU A 175 -3.83 6.10 6.23
C LEU A 175 -4.94 5.54 5.32
N ILE A 176 -4.61 5.31 4.05
CA ILE A 176 -5.45 4.57 3.10
C ILE A 176 -4.68 3.33 2.68
N MET A 177 -5.24 2.16 2.96
CA MET A 177 -4.61 0.90 2.62
C MET A 177 -5.63 -0.14 2.14
N THR A 178 -5.15 -1.24 1.62
CA THR A 178 -5.98 -2.41 1.33
C THR A 178 -5.67 -3.56 2.28
N ARG A 179 -6.62 -4.45 2.41
CA ARG A 179 -6.46 -5.74 3.06
C ARG A 179 -7.21 -6.84 2.30
N PRO A 180 -6.75 -8.09 2.34
CA PRO A 180 -7.56 -9.21 1.85
C PRO A 180 -8.89 -9.28 2.62
N ALA A 181 -10.02 -9.43 1.91
CA ALA A 181 -11.33 -9.58 2.55
C ALA A 181 -11.37 -10.83 3.44
N SER A 182 -12.13 -10.78 4.54
CA SER A 182 -12.08 -11.81 5.60
C SER A 182 -12.32 -13.23 5.12
N TYR A 183 -13.25 -13.41 4.18
CA TYR A 183 -13.54 -14.72 3.60
C TYR A 183 -12.48 -15.26 2.63
N TRP A 184 -11.52 -14.43 2.23
CA TRP A 184 -10.35 -14.83 1.43
C TRP A 184 -9.09 -15.03 2.28
N GLY A 185 -9.17 -14.82 3.60
CA GLY A 185 -8.03 -14.91 4.51
C GLY A 185 -7.29 -16.25 4.48
N PHE A 186 -7.99 -17.35 4.13
CA PHE A 186 -7.38 -18.66 3.99
C PHE A 186 -6.34 -18.75 2.86
N LEU A 187 -6.40 -17.84 1.88
CA LEU A 187 -5.40 -17.76 0.81
C LEU A 187 -4.07 -17.14 1.26
N PHE A 188 -4.06 -16.49 2.42
CA PHE A 188 -2.91 -15.77 2.95
C PHE A 188 -2.59 -16.25 4.38
N PRO A 189 -2.23 -17.55 4.58
CA PRO A 189 -2.01 -18.11 5.91
C PRO A 189 -0.89 -17.36 6.66
N GLY A 190 -1.19 -16.97 7.90
CA GLY A 190 -0.28 -16.20 8.74
C GLY A 190 -0.10 -14.72 8.37
N ARG A 191 -0.74 -14.25 7.28
CA ARG A 191 -0.62 -12.87 6.78
C ARG A 191 -1.95 -12.12 6.76
N HIS A 192 -3.04 -12.81 7.04
CA HIS A 192 -4.37 -12.24 7.14
C HIS A 192 -4.71 -11.91 8.59
N GLN A 193 -5.27 -10.72 8.79
CA GLN A 193 -5.87 -10.32 10.07
C GLN A 193 -7.39 -10.16 9.89
N SER A 194 -8.18 -10.55 10.88
CA SER A 194 -9.61 -10.21 10.91
C SER A 194 -9.79 -8.68 11.02
N ARG A 195 -10.96 -8.15 10.60
CA ARG A 195 -11.26 -6.73 10.78
C ARG A 195 -11.05 -6.28 12.24
N ALA A 196 -11.54 -7.07 13.21
CA ALA A 196 -11.40 -6.76 14.62
C ALA A 196 -9.93 -6.74 15.09
N ALA A 197 -9.09 -7.64 14.58
CA ALA A 197 -7.67 -7.66 14.92
C ALA A 197 -6.93 -6.47 14.31
N MET A 198 -7.20 -6.15 13.04
CA MET A 198 -6.62 -4.99 12.36
C MET A 198 -7.07 -3.68 12.98
N HIS A 199 -8.36 -3.56 13.32
CA HIS A 199 -8.90 -2.39 14.02
C HIS A 199 -8.14 -2.13 15.33
N ARG A 200 -7.98 -3.15 16.19
CA ARG A 200 -7.22 -3.02 17.43
C ARG A 200 -5.74 -2.67 17.18
N ALA A 201 -5.12 -3.26 16.17
CA ALA A 201 -3.73 -2.97 15.85
C ALA A 201 -3.55 -1.52 15.36
N LEU A 202 -4.47 -1.00 14.57
CA LEU A 202 -4.49 0.40 14.15
C LEU A 202 -4.73 1.35 15.32
N GLN A 203 -5.67 1.02 16.22
CA GLN A 203 -5.87 1.80 17.44
C GLN A 203 -4.61 1.83 18.32
N THR A 204 -3.96 0.68 18.52
CA THR A 204 -2.69 0.61 19.27
C THR A 204 -1.57 1.42 18.59
N ALA A 205 -1.61 1.53 17.25
CA ALA A 205 -0.71 2.38 16.49
C ALA A 205 -1.10 3.86 16.49
N GLY A 206 -2.17 4.25 17.22
CA GLY A 206 -2.65 5.62 17.41
C GLY A 206 -3.54 6.12 16.28
N PHE A 207 -4.12 5.23 15.48
CA PHE A 207 -5.14 5.59 14.51
C PHE A 207 -6.54 5.48 15.14
N GLU A 208 -7.39 6.45 14.82
CA GLU A 208 -8.79 6.51 15.19
C GLU A 208 -9.68 6.44 13.94
N ALA A 209 -10.99 6.42 14.09
CA ALA A 209 -11.94 6.44 12.98
C ALA A 209 -11.62 5.41 11.89
N VAL A 210 -11.34 4.16 12.30
CA VAL A 210 -10.98 3.08 11.38
C VAL A 210 -12.21 2.56 10.65
N GLU A 211 -12.22 2.69 9.34
CA GLU A 211 -13.29 2.26 8.44
C GLU A 211 -12.83 1.12 7.53
N PHE A 212 -13.74 0.17 7.28
CA PHE A 212 -13.55 -0.92 6.33
C PHE A 212 -14.60 -0.80 5.23
N LEU A 213 -14.18 -0.46 4.02
CA LEU A 213 -15.06 -0.20 2.91
C LEU A 213 -14.99 -1.35 1.89
N PRO A 214 -16.13 -1.80 1.35
CA PRO A 214 -16.13 -2.79 0.28
C PRO A 214 -15.41 -2.22 -0.95
N TRP A 215 -14.60 -3.09 -1.61
CA TRP A 215 -13.95 -2.68 -2.83
C TRP A 215 -14.04 -3.77 -3.90
N ARG A 216 -13.08 -4.67 -3.95
CA ARG A 216 -13.07 -5.77 -4.94
C ARG A 216 -13.43 -7.08 -4.27
N ALA A 217 -13.77 -8.10 -5.06
CA ALA A 217 -14.18 -9.40 -4.52
C ALA A 217 -13.26 -9.97 -3.45
N ARG A 218 -11.93 -9.73 -3.57
CA ARG A 218 -10.91 -10.27 -2.65
C ARG A 218 -10.30 -9.24 -1.71
N TYR A 219 -10.64 -7.95 -1.85
CA TYR A 219 -10.03 -6.86 -1.10
C TYR A 219 -11.04 -5.91 -0.52
N GLU A 220 -10.69 -5.34 0.60
CA GLU A 220 -11.39 -4.21 1.24
C GLU A 220 -10.41 -3.04 1.31
N LEU A 221 -10.95 -1.83 1.21
CA LEU A 221 -10.23 -0.62 1.56
C LEU A 221 -10.30 -0.41 3.07
N VAL A 222 -9.22 0.07 3.63
CA VAL A 222 -9.13 0.50 5.03
C VAL A 222 -8.71 1.95 5.04
N ARG A 223 -9.50 2.77 5.71
CA ARG A 223 -9.23 4.17 5.97
C ARG A 223 -9.09 4.37 7.46
N ALA A 224 -8.08 5.08 7.92
CA ALA A 224 -7.88 5.39 9.33
C ALA A 224 -7.23 6.76 9.50
N LYS A 225 -7.63 7.52 10.52
CA LYS A 225 -7.05 8.83 10.83
C LYS A 225 -6.16 8.73 12.06
N ARG A 226 -4.98 9.33 12.01
CA ARG A 226 -4.11 9.48 13.16
C ARG A 226 -4.74 10.49 14.13
N SER A 227 -4.72 10.21 15.44
CA SER A 227 -5.16 11.19 16.43
C SER A 227 -4.42 12.52 16.25
N ALA A 228 -5.16 13.62 16.26
CA ALA A 228 -4.59 14.97 16.20
C ALA A 228 -3.87 15.37 17.50
N ILE A 229 -4.18 14.68 18.59
CA ILE A 229 -3.54 14.91 19.89
C ILE A 229 -2.25 14.09 19.91
N PRO A 230 -1.06 14.72 20.05
CA PRO A 230 0.16 13.95 20.24
C PRO A 230 -0.02 13.08 21.50
N GLU A 231 0.32 11.78 21.38
CA GLU A 231 0.43 10.94 22.56
C GLU A 231 1.38 11.66 23.54
N ALA A 232 0.87 12.04 24.69
CA ALA A 232 1.70 12.59 25.76
C ALA A 232 2.84 11.58 25.99
N ALA A 233 4.08 12.03 25.83
CA ALA A 233 5.23 11.19 26.07
C ALA A 233 5.03 10.55 27.44
N SER A 234 4.82 9.23 27.44
CA SER A 234 4.75 8.48 28.70
C SER A 234 6.05 8.67 29.45
N PRO A 235 6.00 9.02 30.74
CA PRO A 235 7.17 9.30 31.56
C PRO A 235 8.09 8.10 31.69
#